data_23d3f3815a5ae392806d84ae35799d2b
#
_entry.id   23d3f3815a5ae392806d84ae35799d2b
#
_cell.length_a   1.000
_cell.length_b   1.000
_cell.length_c   1.000
_cell.angle_alpha   90.00
_cell.angle_beta   90.00
_cell.angle_gamma   90.00
#
_symmetry.space_group_name_H-M   'P 1'
#
loop_
_entity.id
_entity.type
_entity.pdbx_description
1 polymer ?
#
loop_
_entity_poly.entity_id
_entity_poly.type
_entity_poly.pdbx_seq_one_letter_code
_entity_poly.pdbx_strand_id
1 'polypeptide(L)'
;RVSLKMNTQLHYRHAPIQSVSDLFAYAMTGMPCEFPATLPGEESDTFVRFGTNNAWNSGFFTNPYAQLCRGYGDQFRGHFTSALTVNQNLDFITKGLSATGMATFYNRVYSAVYRSFTPFMYQLTDYNIDEAGNYSYTSNSTNTGTTYLGTTRGKDGYRELAFQAKIDYARTFGKHDVGATIVYMQKERNMNISDEQEYAA
;
A
#
# COMPACT_ATOMS: atom_id res chain seq x y z
N ARG A 1 13.57 -31.81 21.64
CA ARG A 1 14.10 -31.06 20.48
C ARG A 1 13.49 -29.67 20.46
N VAL A 2 14.30 -28.64 20.32
CA VAL A 2 13.87 -27.24 20.19
C VAL A 2 14.21 -26.76 18.79
N SER A 3 13.28 -26.08 18.14
CA SER A 3 13.53 -25.43 16.84
C SER A 3 12.96 -24.00 16.85
N LEU A 4 13.75 -23.06 16.32
CA LEU A 4 13.34 -21.68 16.10
C LEU A 4 13.36 -21.42 14.59
N LYS A 5 12.23 -20.96 14.06
CA LYS A 5 12.14 -20.49 12.68
C LYS A 5 11.83 -19.00 12.69
N MET A 6 12.58 -18.24 11.92
CA MET A 6 12.35 -16.80 11.73
C MET A 6 12.23 -16.50 10.25
N ASN A 7 11.26 -15.69 9.88
CA ASN A 7 11.07 -15.21 8.53
C ASN A 7 10.81 -13.71 8.57
N THR A 8 11.59 -12.97 7.80
CA THR A 8 11.45 -11.51 7.68
C THR A 8 11.30 -11.16 6.21
N GLN A 9 10.26 -10.42 5.88
CA GLN A 9 10.03 -9.91 4.55
C GLN A 9 9.87 -8.40 4.63
N LEU A 10 10.70 -7.68 3.89
CA LEU A 10 10.68 -6.23 3.79
C LEU A 10 10.38 -5.86 2.34
N HIS A 11 9.41 -4.99 2.17
CA HIS A 11 9.00 -4.49 0.87
C HIS A 11 8.94 -2.97 0.89
N TYR A 12 9.76 -2.35 0.04
CA TYR A 12 9.73 -0.91 -0.19
C TYR A 12 9.20 -0.64 -1.60
N ARG A 13 8.30 0.31 -1.72
CA ARG A 13 7.73 0.75 -2.99
C ARG A 13 7.76 2.27 -3.08
N HIS A 14 8.39 2.77 -4.14
CA HIS A 14 8.31 4.16 -4.58
C HIS A 14 7.50 4.18 -5.88
N ALA A 15 6.42 4.94 -5.93
CA ALA A 15 5.53 4.96 -7.09
C ALA A 15 4.75 6.27 -7.18
N PRO A 16 4.25 6.66 -8.36
CA PRO A 16 3.26 7.72 -8.49
C PRO A 16 2.06 7.47 -7.58
N ILE A 17 1.43 8.54 -7.11
CA ILE A 17 0.25 8.43 -6.23
C ILE A 17 -0.91 7.76 -6.96
N GLN A 18 -1.10 8.13 -8.23
CA GLN A 18 -2.21 7.63 -9.01
C GLN A 18 -1.97 6.16 -9.39
N SER A 19 -3.01 5.33 -9.29
CA SER A 19 -2.92 3.94 -9.70
C SER A 19 -2.80 3.81 -11.22
N VAL A 20 -2.17 2.74 -11.69
CA VAL A 20 -2.04 2.46 -13.13
C VAL A 20 -3.40 2.29 -13.79
N SER A 21 -4.37 1.65 -13.10
CA SER A 21 -5.73 1.47 -13.61
C SER A 21 -6.46 2.78 -13.80
N ASP A 22 -6.32 3.73 -12.85
CA ASP A 22 -6.96 5.03 -12.95
C ASP A 22 -6.31 5.89 -14.06
N LEU A 23 -4.97 5.86 -14.15
CA LEU A 23 -4.26 6.55 -15.24
C LEU A 23 -4.66 6.02 -16.60
N PHE A 24 -4.80 4.70 -16.73
CA PHE A 24 -5.28 4.08 -17.96
C PHE A 24 -6.74 4.49 -18.27
N ALA A 25 -7.61 4.51 -17.27
CA ALA A 25 -8.99 4.96 -17.43
C ALA A 25 -9.04 6.43 -17.89
N TYR A 26 -8.25 7.31 -17.30
CA TYR A 26 -8.16 8.72 -17.73
C TYR A 26 -7.62 8.85 -19.17
N ALA A 27 -6.62 8.05 -19.53
CA ALA A 27 -6.07 8.06 -20.88
C ALA A 27 -7.07 7.54 -21.93
N MET A 28 -7.92 6.59 -21.56
CA MET A 28 -8.94 6.03 -22.47
C MET A 28 -10.18 6.91 -22.58
N THR A 29 -10.50 7.72 -21.56
CA THR A 29 -11.64 8.63 -21.57
C THR A 29 -11.30 10.01 -22.11
N GLY A 30 -10.03 10.45 -21.98
CA GLY A 30 -9.55 11.71 -22.52
C GLY A 30 -9.26 11.60 -24.02
N MET A 31 -9.91 12.41 -24.83
CA MET A 31 -9.60 12.49 -26.26
C MET A 31 -8.37 13.38 -26.46
N PRO A 32 -7.35 12.94 -27.23
CA PRO A 32 -6.14 13.71 -27.47
C PRO A 32 -6.37 15.06 -28.16
N CYS A 33 -7.49 15.23 -28.86
CA CYS A 33 -7.88 16.47 -29.54
C CYS A 33 -8.60 17.47 -28.64
N GLU A 34 -9.01 17.08 -27.43
CA GLU A 34 -9.78 17.94 -26.53
C GLU A 34 -8.91 18.99 -25.85
N PHE A 35 -7.71 18.60 -25.44
CA PHE A 35 -6.75 19.51 -24.78
C PHE A 35 -5.32 18.98 -24.92
N PRO A 36 -4.32 19.86 -24.94
CA PRO A 36 -2.93 19.46 -24.89
C PRO A 36 -2.55 18.97 -23.48
N ALA A 37 -1.53 18.12 -23.39
CA ALA A 37 -1.02 17.67 -22.10
C ALA A 37 -0.56 18.83 -21.21
N THR A 38 0.15 19.79 -21.82
CA THR A 38 0.62 21.01 -21.18
C THR A 38 0.42 22.19 -22.11
N LEU A 39 0.26 23.37 -21.53
CA LEU A 39 0.24 24.64 -22.24
C LEU A 39 1.55 25.39 -22.00
N PRO A 40 2.03 26.18 -22.95
CA PRO A 40 3.15 27.08 -22.71
C PRO A 40 2.84 28.02 -21.54
N GLY A 41 3.83 28.17 -20.67
CA GLY A 41 3.74 29.09 -19.53
C GLY A 41 4.19 30.47 -19.89
N GLU A 42 3.94 31.46 -19.03
CA GLU A 42 4.55 32.77 -19.07
C GLU A 42 5.93 32.70 -18.37
N GLU A 43 6.83 33.65 -18.71
CA GLU A 43 8.17 33.72 -18.09
C GLU A 43 8.11 33.85 -16.55
N SER A 44 7.01 34.37 -16.02
CA SER A 44 6.77 34.52 -14.59
C SER A 44 6.25 33.24 -13.89
N ASP A 45 5.88 32.22 -14.65
CA ASP A 45 5.30 31.01 -14.07
C ASP A 45 6.37 30.14 -13.40
N THR A 46 6.11 29.78 -12.16
CA THR A 46 6.92 28.82 -11.39
C THR A 46 6.31 27.41 -11.41
N PHE A 47 5.30 27.19 -12.25
CA PHE A 47 4.52 25.95 -12.32
C PHE A 47 4.22 25.58 -13.78
N VAL A 48 3.82 24.32 -13.98
CA VAL A 48 3.39 23.80 -15.27
C VAL A 48 1.89 24.01 -15.43
N ARG A 49 1.46 24.58 -16.56
CA ARG A 49 0.06 24.70 -16.95
C ARG A 49 -0.39 23.41 -17.62
N PHE A 50 -1.28 22.66 -17.00
CA PHE A 50 -1.84 21.44 -17.59
C PHE A 50 -3.15 21.74 -18.31
N GLY A 51 -3.30 21.18 -19.51
CA GLY A 51 -4.51 21.35 -20.29
C GLY A 51 -5.71 20.59 -19.69
N THR A 52 -6.90 21.18 -19.81
CA THR A 52 -8.16 20.55 -19.48
C THR A 52 -9.27 21.05 -20.38
N ASN A 53 -10.39 20.37 -20.44
CA ASN A 53 -11.58 20.80 -21.14
C ASN A 53 -12.83 20.63 -20.26
N ASN A 54 -13.79 21.55 -20.38
CA ASN A 54 -15.07 21.54 -19.67
C ASN A 54 -16.17 20.97 -20.58
N ALA A 55 -15.89 19.95 -21.36
CA ALA A 55 -16.92 19.30 -22.15
C ALA A 55 -17.72 18.30 -21.29
N TRP A 56 -19.04 18.27 -21.48
CA TRP A 56 -19.98 17.33 -20.87
C TRP A 56 -20.29 17.51 -19.38
N ASN A 57 -21.36 18.23 -19.13
CA ASN A 57 -22.19 18.09 -17.92
C ASN A 57 -21.45 18.08 -16.58
N SER A 58 -20.80 19.17 -16.23
CA SER A 58 -20.24 19.44 -14.90
C SER A 58 -18.92 18.76 -14.51
N GLY A 59 -18.19 18.16 -15.42
CA GLY A 59 -16.85 17.59 -15.11
C GLY A 59 -15.81 18.02 -16.13
N PHE A 60 -14.64 18.43 -15.65
CA PHE A 60 -13.46 18.58 -16.50
C PHE A 60 -12.91 17.20 -16.84
N PHE A 61 -12.53 16.98 -18.08
CA PHE A 61 -11.74 15.80 -18.42
C PHE A 61 -10.44 15.80 -17.65
N THR A 62 -10.16 14.69 -16.97
CA THR A 62 -8.94 14.54 -16.19
C THR A 62 -7.75 14.34 -17.12
N ASN A 63 -6.80 15.26 -17.07
CA ASN A 63 -5.54 15.14 -17.81
C ASN A 63 -4.67 14.02 -17.20
N PRO A 64 -4.43 12.90 -17.91
CA PRO A 64 -3.67 11.78 -17.38
C PRO A 64 -2.22 12.15 -17.08
N TYR A 65 -1.62 13.05 -17.84
CA TYR A 65 -0.26 13.53 -17.62
C TYR A 65 -0.16 14.37 -16.33
N ALA A 66 -1.14 15.25 -16.09
CA ALA A 66 -1.22 15.99 -14.84
C ALA A 66 -1.34 15.06 -13.62
N GLN A 67 -2.14 14.00 -13.74
CA GLN A 67 -2.29 13.02 -12.67
C GLN A 67 -1.03 12.19 -12.44
N LEU A 68 -0.29 11.84 -13.50
CA LEU A 68 0.99 11.16 -13.39
C LEU A 68 2.04 12.02 -12.66
N CYS A 69 2.08 13.32 -12.97
CA CYS A 69 3.00 14.28 -12.38
C CYS A 69 2.58 14.75 -10.97
N ARG A 70 1.36 14.48 -10.52
CA ARG A 70 0.76 15.01 -9.30
C ARG A 70 1.56 14.72 -8.03
N GLY A 71 2.37 13.70 -8.03
CA GLY A 71 3.20 13.35 -6.89
C GLY A 71 3.51 11.85 -6.78
N TYR A 72 4.10 11.49 -5.67
CA TYR A 72 4.58 10.13 -5.43
C TYR A 72 4.29 9.67 -4.00
N GLY A 73 4.36 8.36 -3.82
CA GLY A 73 4.21 7.72 -2.52
C GLY A 73 5.35 6.76 -2.22
N ASP A 74 5.91 6.90 -1.04
CA ASP A 74 6.86 5.97 -0.44
C ASP A 74 6.11 5.05 0.51
N GLN A 75 6.12 3.75 0.24
CA GLN A 75 5.44 2.75 1.05
C GLN A 75 6.45 1.73 1.56
N PHE A 76 6.40 1.47 2.84
CA PHE A 76 7.15 0.44 3.50
C PHE A 76 6.20 -0.61 4.08
N ARG A 77 6.45 -1.88 3.80
CA ARG A 77 5.74 -3.02 4.40
C ARG A 77 6.75 -3.99 4.98
N GLY A 78 6.60 -4.24 6.27
CA GLY A 78 7.41 -5.23 6.98
C GLY A 78 6.53 -6.36 7.49
N HIS A 79 6.96 -7.60 7.27
CA HIS A 79 6.36 -8.79 7.85
C HIS A 79 7.46 -9.55 8.59
N PHE A 80 7.23 -9.77 9.86
CA PHE A 80 8.11 -10.57 10.71
C PHE A 80 7.31 -11.71 11.31
N THR A 81 7.80 -12.93 11.14
CA THR A 81 7.22 -14.12 11.74
C THR A 81 8.31 -14.89 12.47
N SER A 82 8.08 -15.22 13.72
CA SER A 82 8.92 -16.08 14.53
C SER A 82 8.09 -17.22 15.11
N ALA A 83 8.57 -18.45 14.98
CA ALA A 83 7.93 -19.63 15.52
C ALA A 83 8.96 -20.44 16.32
N LEU A 84 8.71 -20.56 17.61
CA LEU A 84 9.46 -21.42 18.53
C LEU A 84 8.65 -22.71 18.72
N THR A 85 9.26 -23.85 18.41
CA THR A 85 8.67 -25.16 18.61
C THR A 85 9.52 -25.99 19.54
N VAL A 86 8.91 -26.54 20.56
CA VAL A 86 9.54 -27.45 21.52
C VAL A 86 8.83 -28.79 21.42
N ASN A 87 9.56 -29.84 21.09
CA ASN A 87 9.06 -31.21 21.06
C ASN A 87 9.77 -32.02 22.16
N GLN A 88 8.97 -32.64 23.02
CA GLN A 88 9.43 -33.47 24.11
C GLN A 88 8.82 -34.86 24.00
N ASN A 89 9.68 -35.86 23.93
CA ASN A 89 9.26 -37.26 24.12
C ASN A 89 9.06 -37.52 25.62
N LEU A 90 7.91 -38.09 25.98
CA LEU A 90 7.51 -38.38 27.33
C LEU A 90 7.38 -39.90 27.58
N ASP A 91 8.11 -40.73 26.82
CA ASP A 91 8.14 -42.20 26.98
C ASP A 91 8.55 -42.65 28.40
N PHE A 92 9.26 -41.76 29.12
CA PHE A 92 9.63 -42.03 30.52
C PHE A 92 8.43 -41.97 31.46
N ILE A 93 7.31 -41.31 31.09
CA ILE A 93 6.04 -41.34 31.82
C ILE A 93 5.19 -42.50 31.31
N THR A 94 4.96 -42.52 29.99
CA THR A 94 4.16 -43.56 29.33
C THR A 94 4.69 -43.74 27.90
N LYS A 95 4.98 -45.02 27.52
CA LYS A 95 5.47 -45.33 26.18
C LYS A 95 4.49 -44.84 25.10
N GLY A 96 5.01 -44.10 24.12
CA GLY A 96 4.24 -43.56 23.02
C GLY A 96 3.59 -42.19 23.30
N LEU A 97 3.95 -41.55 24.41
CA LEU A 97 3.49 -40.19 24.76
C LEU A 97 4.51 -39.17 24.27
N SER A 98 4.03 -38.13 23.64
CA SER A 98 4.84 -36.95 23.26
C SER A 98 4.07 -35.66 23.44
N ALA A 99 4.77 -34.58 23.72
CA ALA A 99 4.21 -33.25 23.83
C ALA A 99 4.94 -32.26 22.89
N THR A 100 4.18 -31.43 22.23
CA THR A 100 4.67 -30.37 21.37
C THR A 100 4.11 -29.05 21.83
N GLY A 101 4.97 -28.08 22.13
CA GLY A 101 4.60 -26.69 22.37
C GLY A 101 5.07 -25.82 21.21
N MET A 102 4.24 -24.92 20.75
CA MET A 102 4.58 -23.94 19.71
C MET A 102 4.12 -22.55 20.13
N ALA A 103 5.03 -21.60 20.07
CA ALA A 103 4.73 -20.18 20.21
C ALA A 103 5.04 -19.47 18.91
N THR A 104 4.08 -18.78 18.32
CA THR A 104 4.24 -18.03 17.08
C THR A 104 4.01 -16.56 17.33
N PHE A 105 4.97 -15.73 16.94
CA PHE A 105 4.85 -14.29 16.94
C PHE A 105 4.81 -13.81 15.50
N TYR A 106 3.80 -13.02 15.16
CA TYR A 106 3.65 -12.37 13.86
C TYR A 106 3.51 -10.88 14.06
N ASN A 107 4.29 -10.10 13.31
CA ASN A 107 4.22 -8.65 13.28
C ASN A 107 4.15 -8.15 11.85
N ARG A 108 3.16 -7.32 11.57
CA ARG A 108 3.00 -6.61 10.30
C ARG A 108 3.06 -5.11 10.56
N VAL A 109 3.92 -4.43 9.83
CA VAL A 109 4.05 -2.97 9.85
C VAL A 109 3.82 -2.43 8.44
N TYR A 110 3.03 -1.40 8.33
CA TYR A 110 2.84 -0.61 7.12
C TYR A 110 3.05 0.86 7.44
N SER A 111 3.87 1.52 6.65
CA SER A 111 4.07 2.97 6.70
C SER A 111 4.06 3.52 5.28
N ALA A 112 3.33 4.60 5.06
CA ALA A 112 3.28 5.28 3.78
C ALA A 112 3.41 6.78 3.98
N VAL A 113 4.17 7.41 3.09
CA VAL A 113 4.28 8.86 2.99
C VAL A 113 3.95 9.24 1.56
N TYR A 114 2.87 9.98 1.38
CA TYR A 114 2.44 10.48 0.08
C TYR A 114 2.76 11.98 -0.01
N ARG A 115 3.38 12.37 -1.09
CA ARG A 115 3.68 13.78 -1.39
C ARG A 115 3.00 14.15 -2.70
N SER A 116 2.08 15.11 -2.64
CA SER A 116 1.31 15.53 -3.80
C SER A 116 1.06 17.02 -3.82
N PHE A 117 0.87 17.54 -5.01
CA PHE A 117 0.40 18.90 -5.24
C PHE A 117 -0.90 18.87 -6.04
N THR A 118 -1.62 19.98 -6.05
CA THR A 118 -2.78 20.18 -6.91
C THR A 118 -2.28 20.81 -8.22
N PRO A 119 -2.40 20.12 -9.37
CA PRO A 119 -1.95 20.66 -10.65
C PRO A 119 -2.72 21.93 -11.03
N PHE A 120 -2.05 22.88 -11.65
CA PHE A 120 -2.69 24.05 -12.24
C PHE A 120 -3.31 23.66 -13.58
N MET A 121 -4.64 23.69 -13.65
CA MET A 121 -5.40 23.27 -14.82
C MET A 121 -5.89 24.50 -15.59
N TYR A 122 -5.67 24.48 -16.91
CA TYR A 122 -6.04 25.56 -17.82
C TYR A 122 -6.86 25.02 -18.98
N GLN A 123 -7.89 25.77 -19.34
CA GLN A 123 -8.72 25.50 -20.51
C GLN A 123 -8.38 26.51 -21.61
N LEU A 124 -8.19 26.02 -22.82
CA LEU A 124 -8.12 26.86 -24.01
C LEU A 124 -9.49 27.50 -24.26
N THR A 125 -9.51 28.82 -24.38
CA THR A 125 -10.73 29.59 -24.68
C THR A 125 -10.77 30.06 -26.12
N ASP A 126 -9.61 30.33 -26.70
CA ASP A 126 -9.47 30.75 -28.10
C ASP A 126 -8.09 30.34 -28.63
N TYR A 127 -8.02 30.10 -29.92
CA TYR A 127 -6.74 29.97 -30.60
C TYR A 127 -6.83 30.62 -31.97
N ASN A 128 -5.76 31.22 -32.40
CA ASN A 128 -5.63 31.85 -33.72
C ASN A 128 -4.29 31.44 -34.36
N ILE A 129 -4.31 31.31 -35.67
CA ILE A 129 -3.11 31.06 -36.49
C ILE A 129 -2.93 32.29 -37.35
N ASP A 130 -1.80 32.95 -37.23
CA ASP A 130 -1.47 34.11 -38.08
C ASP A 130 -1.13 33.65 -39.50
N GLU A 131 -1.00 34.60 -40.43
CA GLU A 131 -0.66 34.34 -41.83
C GLU A 131 0.75 33.69 -41.98
N ALA A 132 1.62 33.83 -40.99
CA ALA A 132 2.95 33.22 -40.96
C ALA A 132 2.92 31.80 -40.37
N GLY A 133 1.75 31.29 -39.93
CA GLY A 133 1.60 29.98 -39.34
C GLY A 133 1.92 29.91 -37.84
N ASN A 134 2.07 31.04 -37.15
CA ASN A 134 2.28 31.06 -35.71
C ASN A 134 0.95 30.91 -34.97
N TYR A 135 0.97 30.09 -33.92
CA TYR A 135 -0.20 29.88 -33.05
C TYR A 135 -0.19 30.89 -31.91
N SER A 136 -1.29 31.61 -31.77
CA SER A 136 -1.62 32.34 -30.54
C SER A 136 -2.85 31.72 -29.89
N TYR A 137 -2.88 31.67 -28.57
CA TYR A 137 -4.01 31.09 -27.84
C TYR A 137 -4.26 31.86 -26.55
N THR A 138 -5.49 31.83 -26.11
CA THR A 138 -5.90 32.32 -24.80
C THR A 138 -6.33 31.16 -23.92
N SER A 139 -5.87 31.15 -22.69
CA SER A 139 -6.22 30.11 -21.74
C SER A 139 -6.65 30.70 -20.40
N ASN A 140 -7.63 30.10 -19.80
CA ASN A 140 -8.15 30.49 -18.49
C ASN A 140 -7.86 29.39 -17.46
N SER A 141 -7.42 29.79 -16.27
CA SER A 141 -7.30 28.88 -15.14
C SER A 141 -8.67 28.37 -14.72
N THR A 142 -8.79 27.07 -14.51
CA THR A 142 -10.02 26.42 -14.09
C THR A 142 -10.01 26.02 -12.61
N ASN A 143 -8.83 26.07 -11.97
CA ASN A 143 -8.66 25.76 -10.55
C ASN A 143 -7.51 26.54 -9.92
N THR A 144 -7.43 26.52 -8.61
CA THR A 144 -6.27 26.99 -7.85
C THR A 144 -5.35 25.80 -7.57
N GLY A 145 -4.20 25.76 -8.26
CA GLY A 145 -3.16 24.77 -8.02
C GLY A 145 -2.30 25.12 -6.80
N THR A 146 -1.37 24.24 -6.49
CA THR A 146 -0.33 24.47 -5.46
C THR A 146 1.05 24.27 -6.05
N THR A 147 2.01 25.10 -5.64
CA THR A 147 3.41 25.03 -6.08
C THR A 147 4.30 24.15 -5.19
N TYR A 148 3.75 23.67 -4.09
CA TYR A 148 4.46 22.84 -3.10
C TYR A 148 3.81 21.47 -2.95
N LEU A 149 4.61 20.48 -2.55
CA LEU A 149 4.15 19.15 -2.25
C LEU A 149 3.59 19.09 -0.82
N GLY A 150 2.28 18.92 -0.70
CA GLY A 150 1.65 18.54 0.55
C GLY A 150 2.04 17.13 0.95
N THR A 151 2.09 16.84 2.24
CA THR A 151 2.45 15.51 2.77
C THR A 151 1.28 14.89 3.52
N THR A 152 0.94 13.67 3.14
CA THR A 152 -0.02 12.82 3.86
C THR A 152 0.67 11.55 4.30
N ARG A 153 0.44 11.13 5.54
CA ARG A 153 1.04 9.93 6.12
C ARG A 153 -0.03 8.91 6.46
N GLY A 154 0.26 7.65 6.17
CA GLY A 154 -0.55 6.51 6.56
C GLY A 154 0.31 5.52 7.35
N LYS A 155 -0.22 5.05 8.46
CA LYS A 155 0.38 3.98 9.27
C LYS A 155 -0.68 2.93 9.53
N ASP A 156 -0.28 1.68 9.49
CA ASP A 156 -1.12 0.53 9.83
C ASP A 156 -0.22 -0.60 10.31
N GLY A 157 -0.72 -1.41 11.22
CA GLY A 157 0.02 -2.56 11.70
C GLY A 157 -0.77 -3.36 12.71
N TYR A 158 -0.37 -4.61 12.86
CA TYR A 158 -0.85 -5.46 13.91
C TYR A 158 0.21 -6.48 14.32
N ARG A 159 0.13 -6.92 15.55
CA ARG A 159 0.89 -8.05 16.08
C ARG A 159 -0.06 -9.15 16.51
N GLU A 160 0.40 -10.34 16.36
CA GLU A 160 -0.34 -11.53 16.71
C GLU A 160 0.58 -12.48 17.47
N LEU A 161 0.12 -12.97 18.59
CA LEU A 161 0.79 -13.98 19.39
C LEU A 161 -0.12 -15.20 19.47
N ALA A 162 0.39 -16.34 19.08
CA ALA A 162 -0.33 -17.60 19.13
C ALA A 162 0.47 -18.65 19.90
N PHE A 163 -0.21 -19.35 20.81
CA PHE A 163 0.32 -20.48 21.54
C PHE A 163 -0.45 -21.71 21.16
N GLN A 164 0.24 -22.78 20.89
CA GLN A 164 -0.34 -24.10 20.64
C GLN A 164 0.38 -25.13 21.50
N ALA A 165 -0.39 -25.92 22.21
CA ALA A 165 0.08 -27.11 22.93
C ALA A 165 -0.61 -28.34 22.34
N LYS A 166 0.16 -29.36 22.05
CA LYS A 166 -0.31 -30.64 21.49
C LYS A 166 0.27 -31.78 22.31
N ILE A 167 -0.57 -32.72 22.68
CA ILE A 167 -0.19 -33.97 23.32
C ILE A 167 -0.64 -35.09 22.41
N ASP A 168 0.29 -35.92 21.99
CA ASP A 168 0.07 -37.11 21.17
C ASP A 168 0.39 -38.36 21.98
N TYR A 169 -0.52 -39.29 21.91
CA TYR A 169 -0.32 -40.64 22.43
C TYR A 169 -0.53 -41.67 21.32
N ALA A 170 0.44 -42.54 21.09
CA ALA A 170 0.34 -43.62 20.11
C ALA A 170 0.98 -44.89 20.68
N ARG A 171 0.20 -45.94 20.83
CA ARG A 171 0.72 -47.21 21.36
C ARG A 171 -0.03 -48.40 20.78
N THR A 172 0.72 -49.46 20.48
CA THR A 172 0.20 -50.75 20.04
C THR A 172 0.03 -51.68 21.25
N PHE A 173 -1.18 -52.23 21.43
CA PHE A 173 -1.51 -53.22 22.45
C PHE A 173 -1.88 -54.52 21.76
N GLY A 174 -0.91 -55.43 21.63
CA GLY A 174 -1.09 -56.67 20.92
C GLY A 174 -1.40 -56.47 19.43
N LYS A 175 -2.70 -56.65 19.04
CA LYS A 175 -3.16 -56.45 17.66
C LYS A 175 -3.91 -55.10 17.47
N HIS A 176 -4.00 -54.30 18.51
CA HIS A 176 -4.75 -53.04 18.49
C HIS A 176 -3.79 -51.84 18.57
N ASP A 177 -3.91 -50.92 17.63
CA ASP A 177 -3.22 -49.66 17.63
C ASP A 177 -4.17 -48.60 18.19
N VAL A 178 -3.74 -47.94 19.25
CA VAL A 178 -4.50 -46.84 19.89
C VAL A 178 -3.74 -45.55 19.74
N GLY A 179 -4.39 -44.53 19.18
CA GLY A 179 -3.88 -43.18 19.04
C GLY A 179 -4.86 -42.16 19.58
N ALA A 180 -4.34 -41.18 20.29
CA ALA A 180 -5.11 -40.03 20.76
C ALA A 180 -4.28 -38.72 20.62
N THR A 181 -4.91 -37.63 20.22
CA THR A 181 -4.30 -36.31 20.13
C THR A 181 -5.20 -35.30 20.82
N ILE A 182 -4.60 -34.50 21.70
CA ILE A 182 -5.25 -33.34 22.32
C ILE A 182 -4.50 -32.10 21.89
N VAL A 183 -5.24 -31.09 21.40
CA VAL A 183 -4.69 -29.81 20.96
C VAL A 183 -5.37 -28.67 21.70
N TYR A 184 -4.57 -27.80 22.27
CA TYR A 184 -4.99 -26.50 22.80
C TYR A 184 -4.38 -25.39 22.00
N MET A 185 -5.15 -24.37 21.61
CA MET A 185 -4.70 -23.21 20.89
C MET A 185 -5.27 -21.94 21.48
N GLN A 186 -4.40 -20.97 21.70
CA GLN A 186 -4.77 -19.62 22.11
C GLN A 186 -4.12 -18.62 21.15
N LYS A 187 -4.89 -17.62 20.72
CA LYS A 187 -4.44 -16.59 19.80
C LYS A 187 -4.89 -15.24 20.31
N GLU A 188 -3.94 -14.31 20.36
CA GLU A 188 -4.18 -12.90 20.68
C GLU A 188 -3.73 -12.05 19.48
N ARG A 189 -4.58 -11.14 19.05
CA ARG A 189 -4.28 -10.16 18.01
C ARG A 189 -4.47 -8.75 18.56
N ASN A 190 -3.41 -7.96 18.52
CA ASN A 190 -3.45 -6.54 18.84
C ASN A 190 -3.38 -5.74 17.54
N MET A 191 -4.44 -4.97 17.27
CA MET A 191 -4.55 -4.04 16.14
C MET A 191 -4.25 -2.64 16.66
N ASN A 192 -3.82 -1.71 15.79
CA ASN A 192 -3.52 -0.31 16.14
C ASN A 192 -2.18 -0.07 16.84
N ILE A 193 -1.12 -0.74 16.37
CA ILE A 193 0.26 -0.40 16.79
C ILE A 193 0.63 1.05 16.39
N SER A 194 -0.15 1.68 15.49
CA SER A 194 0.08 3.03 15.01
C SER A 194 -0.19 4.12 16.06
N ASP A 195 -1.11 3.89 16.99
CA ASP A 195 -1.54 4.92 17.94
C ASP A 195 -0.59 5.04 19.15
N GLU A 196 0.10 3.96 19.51
CA GLU A 196 1.04 3.97 20.65
C GLU A 196 2.37 4.70 20.36
N GLN A 197 2.72 4.93 19.09
CA GLN A 197 3.99 5.59 18.73
C GLN A 197 3.89 7.11 18.58
N GLU A 198 2.69 7.68 18.57
CA GLU A 198 2.51 9.14 18.49
C GLU A 198 2.72 9.86 19.82
N TYR A 199 2.67 9.13 20.94
CA TYR A 199 2.86 9.69 22.28
C TYR A 199 4.30 9.62 22.80
N ALA A 200 5.24 9.08 22.04
CA ALA A 200 6.65 8.88 22.44
C ALA A 200 7.64 9.77 21.67
N ALA A 201 7.19 10.88 21.06
CA ALA A 201 8.04 11.84 20.36
C ALA A 201 7.95 13.23 21.00
#